data_348f717c784aa3be974c14d17834a376
#
_entry.id   348f717c784aa3be974c14d17834a376
#
_cell.length_a   1.000
_cell.length_b   1.000
_cell.length_c   1.000
_cell.angle_alpha   90.00
_cell.angle_beta   90.00
_cell.angle_gamma   90.00
#
_symmetry.space_group_name_H-M   'P 1'
#
loop_
_entity.id
_entity.type
_entity.pdbx_description
1 polymer ?
#
loop_
_entity_poly.entity_id
_entity_poly.type
_entity_poly.pdbx_seq_one_letter_code
_entity_poly.pdbx_strand_id
1 'polypeptide(L)'
;MLQIAPSGYRRQAAQQRNPALRCARALRDDKLMPQIQRVWQANMQVYGADKVWRQLNREGVQVARCTVERLMKRLGLEGARRGKVVRTTVPDKALPCPLDRVNRQCKAYRPNQLWVSDFTYVSTWQGWLYVAFVIDVFARRIVGWRVSSSMRTDFVLDALEQALYARQPGQADALVHHSDRGSQYVSIRYTERLAEAAIEPSVGSKGDSYDNALAETINGLYKTELIHKRAPWKNKESVELATLEWVSWFNNHRLLESIGYIPPAEAEVNYYRQHANEATTVA
;
A
#
# COMPACT_ATOMS: atom_id res chain seq x y z
N MET A 1 3.89 -23.13 -44.53
CA MET A 1 3.97 -24.48 -43.95
C MET A 1 4.92 -24.42 -42.75
N LEU A 2 4.43 -24.76 -41.53
CA LEU A 2 5.30 -24.85 -40.35
C LEU A 2 6.21 -26.08 -40.51
N GLN A 3 7.52 -25.91 -40.57
CA GLN A 3 8.52 -27.00 -40.64
C GLN A 3 8.69 -27.63 -39.25
N ILE A 4 7.69 -28.35 -38.79
CA ILE A 4 7.78 -29.12 -37.51
C ILE A 4 8.13 -30.55 -37.84
N ALA A 5 9.21 -31.09 -37.27
CA ALA A 5 9.59 -32.49 -37.44
C ALA A 5 8.46 -33.40 -36.95
N PRO A 6 8.08 -34.45 -37.71
CA PRO A 6 6.98 -35.37 -37.34
C PRO A 6 7.15 -36.01 -35.94
N SER A 7 8.40 -36.26 -35.52
CA SER A 7 8.75 -36.78 -34.19
C SER A 7 8.36 -35.79 -33.07
N GLY A 8 8.57 -34.49 -33.27
CA GLY A 8 8.19 -33.44 -32.31
C GLY A 8 6.67 -33.38 -32.16
N TYR A 9 5.93 -33.43 -33.27
CA TYR A 9 4.47 -33.47 -33.24
C TYR A 9 3.92 -34.71 -32.50
N ARG A 10 4.44 -35.92 -32.83
CA ARG A 10 4.01 -37.16 -32.18
C ARG A 10 4.30 -37.14 -30.66
N ARG A 11 5.46 -36.64 -30.25
CA ARG A 11 5.81 -36.47 -28.85
C ARG A 11 4.85 -35.51 -28.13
N GLN A 12 4.55 -34.36 -28.75
CA GLN A 12 3.60 -33.38 -28.21
C GLN A 12 2.20 -33.99 -28.08
N ALA A 13 1.72 -34.70 -29.10
CA ALA A 13 0.42 -35.35 -29.08
C ALA A 13 0.35 -36.46 -28.00
N ALA A 14 1.42 -37.25 -27.82
CA ALA A 14 1.50 -38.24 -26.75
C ALA A 14 1.46 -37.60 -25.36
N GLN A 15 2.19 -36.49 -25.14
CA GLN A 15 2.19 -35.74 -23.89
C GLN A 15 0.85 -35.03 -23.60
N GLN A 16 0.08 -34.68 -24.63
CA GLN A 16 -1.29 -34.17 -24.47
C GLN A 16 -2.26 -35.25 -24.02
N ARG A 17 -2.14 -36.47 -24.58
CA ARG A 17 -2.98 -37.62 -24.20
C ARG A 17 -2.62 -38.18 -22.81
N ASN A 18 -1.33 -38.20 -22.48
CA ASN A 18 -0.85 -38.64 -21.17
C ASN A 18 0.12 -37.61 -20.58
N PRO A 19 -0.36 -36.71 -19.69
CA PRO A 19 0.46 -35.69 -19.05
C PRO A 19 1.67 -36.25 -18.27
N ALA A 20 1.59 -37.51 -17.78
CA ALA A 20 2.71 -38.16 -17.05
C ALA A 20 3.97 -38.37 -17.93
N LEU A 21 3.85 -38.33 -19.24
CA LEU A 21 4.98 -38.39 -20.17
C LEU A 21 5.76 -37.06 -20.27
N ARG A 22 5.29 -36.02 -19.60
CA ARG A 22 5.97 -34.72 -19.58
C ARG A 22 7.18 -34.77 -18.64
N CYS A 23 8.20 -33.93 -18.93
CA CYS A 23 9.38 -33.87 -18.05
C CYS A 23 8.99 -33.34 -16.66
N ALA A 24 9.78 -33.72 -15.64
CA ALA A 24 9.54 -33.34 -14.24
C ALA A 24 9.35 -31.82 -14.05
N ARG A 25 10.11 -31.01 -14.81
CA ARG A 25 9.96 -29.55 -14.80
C ARG A 25 8.57 -29.11 -15.28
N ALA A 26 8.06 -29.69 -16.36
CA ALA A 26 6.76 -29.35 -16.89
C ALA A 26 5.62 -29.74 -15.94
N LEU A 27 5.72 -30.92 -15.30
CA LEU A 27 4.78 -31.36 -14.28
C LEU A 27 4.79 -30.44 -13.04
N ARG A 28 5.98 -29.99 -12.62
CA ARG A 28 6.11 -29.00 -11.54
C ARG A 28 5.52 -27.64 -11.93
N ASP A 29 5.78 -27.18 -13.14
CA ASP A 29 5.21 -25.91 -13.65
C ASP A 29 3.68 -25.96 -13.64
N ASP A 30 3.05 -27.06 -14.07
CA ASP A 30 1.60 -27.23 -14.06
C ASP A 30 0.99 -27.18 -12.65
N LYS A 31 1.70 -27.65 -11.64
CA LYS A 31 1.29 -27.54 -10.23
C LYS A 31 1.47 -26.13 -9.67
N LEU A 32 2.47 -25.39 -10.16
CA LEU A 32 2.77 -24.03 -9.68
C LEU A 32 1.86 -22.96 -10.31
N MET A 33 1.50 -23.11 -11.58
CA MET A 33 0.70 -22.10 -12.29
C MET A 33 -0.62 -21.75 -11.60
N PRO A 34 -1.45 -22.70 -11.13
CA PRO A 34 -2.68 -22.38 -10.39
C PRO A 34 -2.41 -21.64 -9.09
N GLN A 35 -1.33 -21.97 -8.38
CA GLN A 35 -0.96 -21.31 -7.12
C GLN A 35 -0.50 -19.86 -7.36
N ILE A 36 0.31 -19.63 -8.40
CA ILE A 36 0.72 -18.29 -8.82
C ILE A 36 -0.50 -17.45 -9.17
N GLN A 37 -1.42 -18.00 -9.95
CA GLN A 37 -2.66 -17.32 -10.35
C GLN A 37 -3.54 -16.98 -9.14
N ARG A 38 -3.71 -17.94 -8.21
CA ARG A 38 -4.45 -17.74 -6.95
C ARG A 38 -3.85 -16.60 -6.13
N VAL A 39 -2.52 -16.62 -5.89
CA VAL A 39 -1.84 -15.57 -5.14
C VAL A 39 -2.01 -14.21 -5.81
N TRP A 40 -1.86 -14.15 -7.12
CA TRP A 40 -2.03 -12.91 -7.87
C TRP A 40 -3.47 -12.37 -7.79
N GLN A 41 -4.47 -13.23 -7.92
CA GLN A 41 -5.89 -12.87 -7.80
C GLN A 41 -6.24 -12.41 -6.38
N ALA A 42 -5.81 -13.15 -5.36
CA ALA A 42 -6.05 -12.81 -3.95
C ALA A 42 -5.43 -11.47 -3.53
N ASN A 43 -4.41 -11.01 -4.26
CA ASN A 43 -3.73 -9.74 -4.00
C ASN A 43 -4.13 -8.65 -5.00
N MET A 44 -5.43 -8.53 -5.28
CA MET A 44 -6.03 -7.50 -6.13
C MET A 44 -5.40 -7.42 -7.53
N GLN A 45 -4.70 -8.46 -7.95
CA GLN A 45 -3.99 -8.53 -9.22
C GLN A 45 -2.89 -7.46 -9.38
N VAL A 46 -2.33 -6.95 -8.27
CA VAL A 46 -1.31 -5.88 -8.29
C VAL A 46 0.11 -6.39 -8.07
N TYR A 47 0.27 -7.62 -7.58
CA TYR A 47 1.59 -8.18 -7.31
C TYR A 47 2.36 -8.51 -8.58
N GLY A 48 3.60 -8.03 -8.67
CA GLY A 48 4.60 -8.52 -9.60
C GLY A 48 5.29 -9.78 -9.10
N ALA A 49 6.19 -10.34 -9.90
CA ALA A 49 6.84 -11.62 -9.63
C ALA A 49 7.55 -11.70 -8.26
N ASP A 50 8.15 -10.61 -7.79
CA ASP A 50 8.82 -10.58 -6.49
C ASP A 50 7.84 -10.82 -5.33
N LYS A 51 6.72 -10.10 -5.30
CA LYS A 51 5.72 -10.24 -4.23
C LYS A 51 4.95 -11.55 -4.32
N VAL A 52 4.65 -12.04 -5.53
CA VAL A 52 4.05 -13.37 -5.72
C VAL A 52 5.00 -14.46 -5.21
N TRP A 53 6.29 -14.37 -5.54
CA TRP A 53 7.31 -15.28 -5.05
C TRP A 53 7.41 -15.28 -3.52
N ARG A 54 7.46 -14.09 -2.90
CA ARG A 54 7.52 -13.96 -1.44
C ARG A 54 6.30 -14.55 -0.77
N GLN A 55 5.11 -14.27 -1.31
CA GLN A 55 3.86 -14.80 -0.76
C GLN A 55 3.80 -16.34 -0.86
N LEU A 56 4.21 -16.92 -1.98
CA LEU A 56 4.29 -18.38 -2.13
C LEU A 56 5.23 -19.01 -1.10
N ASN A 57 6.41 -18.42 -0.88
CA ASN A 57 7.35 -18.93 0.12
C ASN A 57 6.82 -18.77 1.56
N ARG A 58 6.09 -17.69 1.87
CA ARG A 58 5.39 -17.53 3.16
C ARG A 58 4.33 -18.61 3.39
N GLU A 59 3.70 -19.09 2.33
CA GLU A 59 2.72 -20.19 2.35
C GLU A 59 3.38 -21.59 2.30
N GLY A 60 4.73 -21.67 2.40
CA GLY A 60 5.49 -22.92 2.41
C GLY A 60 5.78 -23.51 1.01
N VAL A 61 5.42 -22.81 -0.07
CA VAL A 61 5.68 -23.25 -1.44
C VAL A 61 7.09 -22.81 -1.85
N GLN A 62 8.06 -23.71 -1.72
CA GLN A 62 9.46 -23.45 -2.07
C GLN A 62 9.65 -23.37 -3.59
N VAL A 63 9.86 -22.16 -4.09
CA VAL A 63 10.05 -21.88 -5.52
C VAL A 63 11.06 -20.75 -5.71
N ALA A 64 11.86 -20.82 -6.78
CA ALA A 64 12.77 -19.73 -7.13
C ALA A 64 12.02 -18.57 -7.80
N ARG A 65 12.42 -17.31 -7.51
CA ARG A 65 11.83 -16.10 -8.09
C ARG A 65 11.79 -16.13 -9.62
N CYS A 66 12.88 -16.56 -10.26
CA CYS A 66 12.96 -16.66 -11.72
C CYS A 66 11.93 -17.64 -12.31
N THR A 67 11.56 -18.71 -11.58
CA THR A 67 10.50 -19.63 -11.99
C THR A 67 9.14 -18.93 -11.95
N VAL A 68 8.85 -18.19 -10.88
CA VAL A 68 7.61 -17.41 -10.76
C VAL A 68 7.50 -16.38 -11.88
N GLU A 69 8.58 -15.63 -12.14
CA GLU A 69 8.64 -14.62 -13.19
C GLU A 69 8.34 -15.23 -14.58
N ARG A 70 8.98 -16.36 -14.90
CA ARG A 70 8.76 -17.08 -16.16
C ARG A 70 7.34 -17.59 -16.29
N LEU A 71 6.76 -18.14 -15.21
CA LEU A 71 5.39 -18.66 -15.22
C LEU A 71 4.34 -17.54 -15.25
N MET A 72 4.55 -16.42 -14.56
CA MET A 72 3.68 -15.25 -14.67
C MET A 72 3.67 -14.71 -16.10
N LYS A 73 4.85 -14.60 -16.75
CA LYS A 73 4.94 -14.21 -18.16
C LYS A 73 4.17 -15.19 -19.08
N ARG A 74 4.26 -16.50 -18.82
CA ARG A 74 3.52 -17.53 -19.58
C ARG A 74 2.00 -17.41 -19.38
N LEU A 75 1.55 -17.02 -18.18
CA LEU A 75 0.15 -16.81 -17.84
C LEU A 75 -0.38 -15.41 -18.24
N GLY A 76 0.48 -14.52 -18.76
CA GLY A 76 0.10 -13.15 -19.09
C GLY A 76 -0.21 -12.30 -17.84
N LEU A 77 0.34 -12.68 -16.66
CA LEU A 77 0.10 -11.97 -15.42
C LEU A 77 1.16 -10.89 -15.19
N GLU A 78 0.70 -9.67 -14.92
CA GLU A 78 1.57 -8.52 -14.62
C GLU A 78 1.16 -7.85 -13.32
N GLY A 79 2.15 -7.26 -12.63
CA GLY A 79 1.90 -6.41 -11.47
C GLY A 79 1.54 -4.99 -11.87
N ALA A 80 0.90 -4.26 -10.96
CA ALA A 80 0.64 -2.84 -11.15
C ALA A 80 1.96 -2.06 -11.22
N ARG A 81 2.10 -1.21 -12.24
CA ARG A 81 3.27 -0.35 -12.44
C ARG A 81 2.85 1.10 -12.34
N ARG A 82 3.60 1.91 -11.59
CA ARG A 82 3.44 3.37 -11.66
C ARG A 82 3.77 3.81 -13.09
N GLY A 83 2.89 4.62 -13.69
CA GLY A 83 3.18 5.28 -14.95
C GLY A 83 4.42 6.19 -14.82
N LYS A 84 5.02 6.60 -15.95
CA LYS A 84 6.07 7.64 -15.93
C LYS A 84 5.49 8.89 -15.29
N VAL A 85 6.07 9.32 -14.17
CA VAL A 85 5.80 10.63 -13.60
C VAL A 85 6.36 11.65 -14.57
N VAL A 86 5.49 12.41 -15.23
CA VAL A 86 5.92 13.61 -15.97
C VAL A 86 6.34 14.60 -14.90
N ARG A 87 7.65 14.84 -14.74
CA ARG A 87 8.17 15.91 -13.90
C ARG A 87 7.79 17.24 -14.55
N THR A 88 6.78 17.89 -13.99
CA THR A 88 6.35 19.23 -14.41
C THR A 88 7.11 20.35 -13.71
N THR A 89 7.88 20.04 -12.66
CA THR A 89 8.65 21.01 -11.88
C THR A 89 10.14 20.78 -12.09
N VAL A 90 10.83 21.81 -12.54
CA VAL A 90 12.32 21.87 -12.55
C VAL A 90 12.74 22.47 -11.21
N PRO A 91 13.47 21.72 -10.33
CA PRO A 91 13.91 22.28 -9.07
C PRO A 91 14.92 23.41 -9.33
N ASP A 92 14.66 24.59 -8.80
CA ASP A 92 15.64 25.68 -8.78
C ASP A 92 16.70 25.36 -7.74
N LYS A 93 17.91 25.08 -8.19
CA LYS A 93 19.07 24.75 -7.35
C LYS A 93 19.67 25.94 -6.62
N ALA A 94 19.19 27.15 -6.89
CA ALA A 94 19.81 28.41 -6.40
C ALA A 94 19.16 28.93 -5.09
N LEU A 95 18.02 28.39 -4.64
CA LEU A 95 17.38 28.84 -3.40
C LEU A 95 17.84 27.98 -2.21
N PRO A 96 18.33 28.60 -1.11
CA PRO A 96 18.70 27.88 0.10
C PRO A 96 17.44 27.19 0.68
N CYS A 97 17.54 25.89 0.88
CA CYS A 97 16.48 25.09 1.49
C CYS A 97 16.36 25.51 2.97
N PRO A 98 15.17 25.84 3.49
CA PRO A 98 14.98 26.09 4.92
C PRO A 98 15.39 24.87 5.74
N LEU A 99 15.99 25.10 6.92
CA LEU A 99 16.42 24.03 7.83
C LEU A 99 15.23 23.15 8.24
N ASP A 100 15.28 21.89 7.84
CA ASP A 100 14.35 20.84 8.21
C ASP A 100 14.42 20.57 9.73
N ARG A 101 13.38 20.96 10.48
CA ARG A 101 13.29 20.73 11.93
C ARG A 101 12.91 19.29 12.29
N VAL A 102 12.39 18.52 11.35
CA VAL A 102 12.06 17.09 11.52
C VAL A 102 13.23 16.19 11.13
N ASN A 103 14.36 16.80 10.70
CA ASN A 103 15.62 16.11 10.40
C ASN A 103 15.48 14.92 9.42
N ARG A 104 14.59 15.02 8.42
CA ARG A 104 14.33 14.03 7.34
C ARG A 104 14.10 12.60 7.80
N GLN A 105 13.84 12.40 9.08
CA GLN A 105 13.63 11.08 9.67
C GLN A 105 12.15 10.91 10.05
N CYS A 106 11.24 10.74 9.06
CA CYS A 106 9.91 10.20 9.30
C CYS A 106 10.04 8.74 9.77
N LYS A 107 10.65 8.52 10.93
CA LYS A 107 10.80 7.21 11.56
C LYS A 107 10.02 7.21 12.87
N ALA A 108 9.15 6.24 13.00
CA ALA A 108 8.51 5.92 14.27
C ALA A 108 9.07 4.59 14.78
N TYR A 109 9.33 4.50 16.06
CA TYR A 109 9.88 3.29 16.71
C TYR A 109 8.80 2.45 17.37
N ARG A 110 7.59 2.99 17.50
CA ARG A 110 6.41 2.32 18.06
C ARG A 110 5.12 2.78 17.35
N PRO A 111 4.06 1.97 17.40
CA PRO A 111 2.73 2.39 16.97
C PRO A 111 2.26 3.64 17.71
N ASN A 112 1.46 4.47 17.07
CA ASN A 112 0.90 5.71 17.60
C ASN A 112 1.95 6.73 18.09
N GLN A 113 3.16 6.71 17.54
CA GLN A 113 4.16 7.73 17.79
C GLN A 113 4.05 8.91 16.82
N LEU A 114 3.83 8.61 15.54
CA LEU A 114 3.70 9.61 14.49
C LEU A 114 2.66 9.17 13.49
N TRP A 115 1.66 10.01 13.26
CA TRP A 115 0.73 9.86 12.15
C TRP A 115 1.02 10.92 11.10
N VAL A 116 0.85 10.54 9.83
CA VAL A 116 0.92 11.45 8.68
C VAL A 116 -0.42 11.43 7.96
N SER A 117 -0.87 12.60 7.51
CA SER A 117 -2.09 12.74 6.75
C SER A 117 -1.88 13.47 5.44
N ASP A 118 -2.59 13.01 4.44
CA ASP A 118 -2.68 13.66 3.14
C ASP A 118 -3.98 13.26 2.45
N PHE A 119 -4.37 14.02 1.44
CA PHE A 119 -5.53 13.66 0.63
C PHE A 119 -5.20 13.71 -0.86
N THR A 120 -5.98 12.97 -1.61
CA THR A 120 -5.87 12.92 -3.06
C THR A 120 -7.24 13.05 -3.71
N TYR A 121 -7.29 13.25 -5.02
CA TYR A 121 -8.53 13.39 -5.76
C TYR A 121 -8.68 12.28 -6.80
N VAL A 122 -9.95 11.93 -7.06
CA VAL A 122 -10.37 10.88 -7.98
C VAL A 122 -11.40 11.47 -8.92
N SER A 123 -11.20 11.32 -10.22
CA SER A 123 -12.18 11.73 -11.24
C SER A 123 -13.26 10.65 -11.39
N THR A 124 -14.53 11.08 -11.38
CA THR A 124 -15.69 10.22 -11.64
C THR A 124 -16.61 10.87 -12.68
N TRP A 125 -17.59 10.12 -13.16
CA TRP A 125 -18.59 10.69 -14.08
C TRP A 125 -19.46 11.78 -13.43
N GLN A 126 -19.57 11.77 -12.09
CA GLN A 126 -20.33 12.76 -11.34
C GLN A 126 -19.48 13.94 -10.83
N GLY A 127 -18.21 14.01 -11.21
CA GLY A 127 -17.28 15.05 -10.80
C GLY A 127 -16.09 14.52 -9.98
N TRP A 128 -15.41 15.44 -9.29
CA TRP A 128 -14.24 15.12 -8.48
C TRP A 128 -14.64 14.64 -7.09
N LEU A 129 -13.95 13.59 -6.65
CA LEU A 129 -13.98 13.12 -5.26
C LEU A 129 -12.63 13.34 -4.61
N TYR A 130 -12.65 13.51 -3.31
CA TYR A 130 -11.48 13.68 -2.45
C TYR A 130 -11.37 12.49 -1.52
N VAL A 131 -10.17 11.96 -1.35
CA VAL A 131 -9.89 10.81 -0.47
C VAL A 131 -8.78 11.17 0.47
N ALA A 132 -9.08 11.25 1.76
CA ALA A 132 -8.11 11.50 2.83
C ALA A 132 -7.67 10.18 3.46
N PHE A 133 -6.40 10.13 3.84
CA PHE A 133 -5.82 9.04 4.62
C PHE A 133 -5.09 9.58 5.85
N VAL A 134 -5.20 8.87 6.96
CA VAL A 134 -4.38 9.01 8.16
C VAL A 134 -3.57 7.72 8.31
N ILE A 135 -2.26 7.84 8.42
CA ILE A 135 -1.32 6.73 8.31
C ILE A 135 -0.41 6.73 9.51
N ASP A 136 -0.36 5.62 10.24
CA ASP A 136 0.65 5.38 11.27
C ASP A 136 2.00 5.05 10.61
N VAL A 137 3.02 5.86 10.92
CA VAL A 137 4.34 5.80 10.29
C VAL A 137 5.09 4.53 10.64
N PHE A 138 4.91 3.98 11.85
CA PHE A 138 5.61 2.79 12.33
C PHE A 138 5.41 1.59 11.40
N ALA A 139 4.16 1.18 11.23
CA ALA A 139 3.81 0.03 10.41
C ALA A 139 3.32 0.41 9.01
N ARG A 140 3.24 1.71 8.69
CA ARG A 140 2.63 2.25 7.47
C ARG A 140 1.15 1.87 7.33
N ARG A 141 0.48 1.65 8.47
CA ARG A 141 -0.92 1.25 8.54
C ARG A 141 -1.82 2.45 8.32
N ILE A 142 -2.81 2.30 7.45
CA ILE A 142 -3.88 3.29 7.29
C ILE A 142 -4.83 3.11 8.48
N VAL A 143 -4.90 4.12 9.34
CA VAL A 143 -5.68 4.10 10.58
C VAL A 143 -6.99 4.87 10.47
N GLY A 144 -7.08 5.77 9.49
CA GLY A 144 -8.31 6.49 9.16
C GLY A 144 -8.34 6.85 7.68
N TRP A 145 -9.54 6.93 7.11
CA TRP A 145 -9.75 7.36 5.73
C TRP A 145 -11.18 7.85 5.50
N ARG A 146 -11.36 8.72 4.49
CA ARG A 146 -12.66 9.22 4.09
C ARG A 146 -12.72 9.53 2.60
N VAL A 147 -13.86 9.23 1.97
CA VAL A 147 -14.18 9.67 0.60
C VAL A 147 -15.27 10.75 0.67
N SER A 148 -15.06 11.88 0.00
CA SER A 148 -16.00 13.01 -0.01
C SER A 148 -16.13 13.63 -1.39
N SER A 149 -17.29 14.18 -1.70
CA SER A 149 -17.51 15.06 -2.86
C SER A 149 -17.15 16.52 -2.58
N SER A 150 -16.79 16.84 -1.35
CA SER A 150 -16.44 18.21 -0.91
C SER A 150 -15.04 18.23 -0.29
N MET A 151 -14.25 19.26 -0.62
CA MET A 151 -12.90 19.48 -0.08
C MET A 151 -12.92 20.33 1.20
N ARG A 152 -14.06 20.39 1.92
CA ARG A 152 -14.16 21.12 3.19
C ARG A 152 -13.42 20.38 4.29
N THR A 153 -13.06 21.09 5.38
CA THR A 153 -12.37 20.52 6.54
C THR A 153 -13.06 19.29 7.13
N ASP A 154 -14.38 19.19 7.04
CA ASP A 154 -15.16 18.08 7.60
C ASP A 154 -14.68 16.71 7.11
N PHE A 155 -14.25 16.58 5.84
CA PHE A 155 -13.84 15.26 5.34
C PHE A 155 -12.48 14.78 5.88
N VAL A 156 -11.54 15.70 6.16
CA VAL A 156 -10.25 15.33 6.80
C VAL A 156 -10.45 15.10 8.29
N LEU A 157 -11.41 15.80 8.92
CA LEU A 157 -11.84 15.55 10.30
C LEU A 157 -12.47 14.16 10.44
N ASP A 158 -13.35 13.75 9.54
CA ASP A 158 -13.97 12.43 9.56
C ASP A 158 -12.89 11.31 9.49
N ALA A 159 -11.83 11.50 8.68
CA ALA A 159 -10.72 10.57 8.62
C ALA A 159 -9.93 10.53 9.93
N LEU A 160 -9.71 11.69 10.57
CA LEU A 160 -9.06 11.79 11.88
C LEU A 160 -9.92 11.13 12.98
N GLU A 161 -11.21 11.40 13.01
CA GLU A 161 -12.13 10.78 13.98
C GLU A 161 -12.14 9.26 13.88
N GLN A 162 -12.14 8.72 12.66
CA GLN A 162 -12.02 7.28 12.46
C GLN A 162 -10.71 6.75 13.04
N ALA A 163 -9.58 7.46 12.84
CA ALA A 163 -8.29 7.06 13.37
C ALA A 163 -8.28 7.12 14.91
N LEU A 164 -8.81 8.18 15.51
CA LEU A 164 -8.93 8.34 16.95
C LEU A 164 -9.79 7.24 17.57
N TYR A 165 -10.94 6.94 16.99
CA TYR A 165 -11.83 5.88 17.45
C TYR A 165 -11.16 4.49 17.37
N ALA A 166 -10.46 4.21 16.26
CA ALA A 166 -9.83 2.92 16.05
C ALA A 166 -8.59 2.69 16.92
N ARG A 167 -7.87 3.76 17.28
CA ARG A 167 -6.57 3.67 17.96
C ARG A 167 -6.61 4.06 19.42
N GLN A 168 -7.53 4.93 19.84
CA GLN A 168 -7.69 5.45 21.19
C GLN A 168 -6.33 5.83 21.82
N PRO A 169 -5.53 6.70 21.16
CA PRO A 169 -4.21 7.05 21.67
C PRO A 169 -4.35 7.68 23.06
N GLY A 170 -3.54 7.21 24.01
CA GLY A 170 -3.46 7.79 25.35
C GLY A 170 -2.54 9.01 25.40
N GLN A 171 -2.68 9.86 26.44
CA GLN A 171 -1.76 11.00 26.66
C GLN A 171 -0.30 10.57 26.79
N ALA A 172 -0.05 9.37 27.33
CA ALA A 172 1.28 8.80 27.44
C ALA A 172 1.92 8.45 26.08
N ASP A 173 1.13 8.37 25.02
CA ASP A 173 1.63 8.05 23.69
C ASP A 173 2.41 9.20 23.05
N ALA A 174 2.22 10.45 23.52
CA ALA A 174 2.86 11.64 22.94
C ALA A 174 2.80 11.63 21.41
N LEU A 175 1.61 11.33 20.87
CA LEU A 175 1.38 11.19 19.45
C LEU A 175 1.58 12.53 18.73
N VAL A 176 2.38 12.53 17.68
CA VAL A 176 2.53 13.66 16.77
C VAL A 176 1.72 13.39 15.50
N HIS A 177 0.95 14.37 15.05
CA HIS A 177 0.23 14.33 13.79
C HIS A 177 0.84 15.31 12.80
N HIS A 178 1.39 14.80 11.72
CA HIS A 178 2.01 15.61 10.68
C HIS A 178 1.13 15.66 9.41
N SER A 179 0.98 16.86 8.86
CA SER A 179 0.27 17.07 7.58
C SER A 179 0.99 18.15 6.75
N ASP A 180 0.62 18.24 5.47
CA ASP A 180 0.99 19.39 4.67
C ASP A 180 0.31 20.69 5.16
N ARG A 181 0.66 21.83 4.57
CA ARG A 181 0.03 23.13 4.86
C ARG A 181 -1.31 23.33 4.14
N GLY A 182 -2.01 22.27 3.77
CA GLY A 182 -3.35 22.40 3.20
C GLY A 182 -4.28 23.16 4.13
N SER A 183 -5.10 24.06 3.57
CA SER A 183 -6.04 24.91 4.34
C SER A 183 -6.99 24.08 5.23
N GLN A 184 -7.22 22.83 4.88
CA GLN A 184 -8.07 21.89 5.61
C GLN A 184 -7.41 21.47 6.94
N TYR A 185 -6.11 21.19 6.93
CA TYR A 185 -5.34 20.72 8.09
C TYR A 185 -4.94 21.83 9.06
N VAL A 186 -4.83 23.09 8.56
CA VAL A 186 -4.53 24.27 9.39
C VAL A 186 -5.79 25.00 9.86
N SER A 187 -6.99 24.45 9.60
CA SER A 187 -8.24 25.04 10.06
C SER A 187 -8.35 24.97 11.60
N ILE A 188 -8.97 25.96 12.20
CA ILE A 188 -9.19 26.03 13.66
C ILE A 188 -9.83 24.73 14.18
N ARG A 189 -10.89 24.25 13.55
CA ARG A 189 -11.60 23.03 13.95
C ARG A 189 -10.69 21.79 13.95
N TYR A 190 -9.78 21.68 13.00
CA TYR A 190 -8.86 20.54 12.93
C TYR A 190 -7.80 20.60 14.03
N THR A 191 -7.24 21.79 14.26
CA THR A 191 -6.21 22.00 15.30
C THR A 191 -6.79 21.89 16.71
N GLU A 192 -8.01 22.40 16.95
CA GLU A 192 -8.75 22.23 18.22
C GLU A 192 -8.99 20.75 18.49
N ARG A 193 -9.40 19.98 17.48
CA ARG A 193 -9.67 18.55 17.65
C ARG A 193 -8.41 17.74 17.98
N LEU A 194 -7.26 18.09 17.39
CA LEU A 194 -5.98 17.51 17.76
C LEU A 194 -5.61 17.83 19.23
N ALA A 195 -5.80 19.08 19.64
CA ALA A 195 -5.55 19.50 21.03
C ALA A 195 -6.45 18.78 22.04
N GLU A 196 -7.75 18.62 21.74
CA GLU A 196 -8.70 17.84 22.55
C GLU A 196 -8.27 16.38 22.70
N ALA A 197 -7.67 15.81 21.66
CA ALA A 197 -7.14 14.45 21.68
C ALA A 197 -5.72 14.35 22.28
N ALA A 198 -5.16 15.45 22.79
CA ALA A 198 -3.78 15.55 23.29
C ALA A 198 -2.72 15.12 22.24
N ILE A 199 -2.96 15.43 20.98
CA ILE A 199 -2.07 15.14 19.86
C ILE A 199 -1.32 16.42 19.47
N GLU A 200 0.01 16.33 19.38
CA GLU A 200 0.84 17.45 18.97
C GLU A 200 0.75 17.67 17.43
N PRO A 201 0.30 18.85 16.97
CA PRO A 201 0.27 19.14 15.55
C PRO A 201 1.67 19.46 15.03
N SER A 202 2.03 18.90 13.89
CA SER A 202 3.21 19.23 13.11
C SER A 202 2.79 19.55 11.69
N VAL A 203 3.28 20.67 11.14
CA VAL A 203 2.94 21.10 9.79
C VAL A 203 4.22 21.29 9.00
N GLY A 204 4.29 20.67 7.82
CA GLY A 204 5.46 20.78 6.93
C GLY A 204 5.79 22.20 6.55
N SER A 205 7.06 22.47 6.23
CA SER A 205 7.50 23.77 5.74
C SER A 205 6.97 24.03 4.33
N LYS A 206 6.75 25.28 3.99
CA LYS A 206 6.21 25.66 2.67
C LYS A 206 7.15 25.21 1.55
N GLY A 207 6.72 24.20 0.76
CA GLY A 207 7.46 23.70 -0.41
C GLY A 207 8.41 22.54 -0.13
N ASP A 208 8.43 21.96 1.07
CA ASP A 208 9.20 20.77 1.36
C ASP A 208 8.37 19.49 1.12
N SER A 209 8.57 18.89 -0.05
CA SER A 209 7.91 17.64 -0.44
C SER A 209 8.46 16.40 0.28
N TYR A 210 9.48 16.53 1.11
CA TYR A 210 10.09 15.39 1.83
C TYR A 210 9.36 15.08 3.13
N ASP A 211 8.71 16.08 3.74
CA ASP A 211 8.06 15.93 5.04
C ASP A 211 6.86 14.98 4.97
N ASN A 212 6.15 14.91 3.83
CA ASN A 212 4.97 14.07 3.65
C ASN A 212 5.15 12.91 2.65
N ALA A 213 6.42 12.55 2.33
CA ALA A 213 6.74 11.55 1.30
C ALA A 213 6.09 10.17 1.53
N LEU A 214 5.81 9.80 2.78
CA LEU A 214 5.10 8.55 3.10
C LEU A 214 3.64 8.62 2.65
N ALA A 215 2.93 9.69 3.00
CA ALA A 215 1.53 9.85 2.63
C ALA A 215 1.38 9.98 1.11
N GLU A 216 2.26 10.73 0.43
CA GLU A 216 2.33 10.79 -1.04
C GLU A 216 2.59 9.40 -1.66
N THR A 217 3.45 8.60 -1.02
CA THR A 217 3.73 7.24 -1.48
C THR A 217 2.47 6.37 -1.40
N ILE A 218 1.72 6.43 -0.31
CA ILE A 218 0.48 5.64 -0.13
C ILE A 218 -0.60 6.14 -1.08
N ASN A 219 -0.77 7.45 -1.26
CA ASN A 219 -1.63 8.02 -2.28
C ASN A 219 -1.28 7.53 -3.70
N GLY A 220 0.02 7.47 -4.01
CA GLY A 220 0.51 6.95 -5.29
C GLY A 220 0.21 5.45 -5.49
N LEU A 221 0.31 4.65 -4.41
CA LEU A 221 -0.09 3.23 -4.43
C LEU A 221 -1.58 3.08 -4.63
N TYR A 222 -2.39 3.81 -3.87
CA TYR A 222 -3.84 3.84 -3.99
C TYR A 222 -4.29 4.17 -5.43
N LYS A 223 -3.74 5.24 -6.01
CA LYS A 223 -4.02 5.60 -7.40
C LYS A 223 -3.65 4.49 -8.39
N THR A 224 -2.44 3.92 -8.25
CA THR A 224 -1.93 2.92 -9.21
C THR A 224 -2.63 1.58 -9.07
N GLU A 225 -2.84 1.12 -7.84
CA GLU A 225 -3.32 -0.23 -7.53
C GLU A 225 -4.85 -0.34 -7.60
N LEU A 226 -5.56 0.76 -7.35
CA LEU A 226 -7.01 0.79 -7.36
C LEU A 226 -7.58 1.72 -8.42
N ILE A 227 -7.30 3.04 -8.30
CA ILE A 227 -8.05 4.06 -9.04
C ILE A 227 -7.84 3.95 -10.54
N HIS A 228 -6.58 3.94 -10.99
CA HIS A 228 -6.28 3.83 -12.44
C HIS A 228 -6.58 2.45 -12.99
N LYS A 229 -6.47 1.41 -12.16
CA LYS A 229 -6.69 0.03 -12.59
C LYS A 229 -8.16 -0.29 -12.84
N ARG A 230 -9.06 0.26 -12.02
CA ARG A 230 -10.50 -0.02 -12.07
C ARG A 230 -11.32 1.11 -12.73
N ALA A 231 -10.66 2.15 -13.25
CA ALA A 231 -11.34 3.22 -13.98
C ALA A 231 -12.09 2.68 -15.20
N PRO A 232 -13.20 3.34 -15.62
CA PRO A 232 -13.76 4.59 -15.11
C PRO A 232 -14.67 4.41 -13.87
N TRP A 233 -14.70 5.44 -13.00
CA TRP A 233 -15.53 5.45 -11.79
C TRP A 233 -16.85 6.16 -12.05
N LYS A 234 -17.96 5.57 -11.59
CA LYS A 234 -19.30 6.11 -11.84
C LYS A 234 -19.69 7.19 -10.83
N ASN A 235 -19.59 6.88 -9.54
CA ASN A 235 -20.11 7.68 -8.44
C ASN A 235 -19.26 7.52 -7.17
N LYS A 236 -19.62 8.26 -6.12
CA LYS A 236 -18.95 8.25 -4.83
C LYS A 236 -19.00 6.87 -4.18
N GLU A 237 -20.15 6.23 -4.17
CA GLU A 237 -20.40 4.95 -3.49
C GLU A 237 -19.48 3.85 -4.06
N SER A 238 -19.27 3.84 -5.37
CA SER A 238 -18.38 2.87 -6.02
C SER A 238 -16.91 3.07 -5.62
N VAL A 239 -16.47 4.33 -5.46
CA VAL A 239 -15.11 4.65 -4.98
C VAL A 239 -14.98 4.33 -3.50
N GLU A 240 -15.98 4.65 -2.69
CA GLU A 240 -15.96 4.42 -1.23
C GLU A 240 -15.89 2.93 -0.91
N LEU A 241 -16.72 2.09 -1.54
CA LEU A 241 -16.68 0.64 -1.37
C LEU A 241 -15.33 0.05 -1.79
N ALA A 242 -14.83 0.44 -2.95
CA ALA A 242 -13.54 -0.04 -3.43
C ALA A 242 -12.37 0.45 -2.57
N THR A 243 -12.47 1.65 -1.98
CA THR A 243 -11.47 2.16 -1.03
C THR A 243 -11.48 1.35 0.25
N LEU A 244 -12.66 1.00 0.78
CA LEU A 244 -12.81 0.11 1.94
C LEU A 244 -12.12 -1.24 1.71
N GLU A 245 -12.39 -1.88 0.56
CA GLU A 245 -11.74 -3.14 0.18
C GLU A 245 -10.22 -3.01 0.08
N TRP A 246 -9.75 -1.91 -0.57
CA TRP A 246 -8.32 -1.68 -0.75
C TRP A 246 -7.61 -1.39 0.57
N VAL A 247 -8.16 -0.58 1.46
CA VAL A 247 -7.59 -0.29 2.78
C VAL A 247 -7.54 -1.55 3.63
N SER A 248 -8.60 -2.36 3.63
CA SER A 248 -8.61 -3.64 4.32
C SER A 248 -7.52 -4.57 3.81
N TRP A 249 -7.41 -4.74 2.49
CA TRP A 249 -6.36 -5.53 1.87
C TRP A 249 -4.96 -4.94 2.12
N PHE A 250 -4.79 -3.61 2.00
CA PHE A 250 -3.52 -2.93 2.23
C PHE A 250 -2.99 -3.20 3.64
N ASN A 251 -3.84 -3.07 4.64
CA ASN A 251 -3.46 -3.24 6.03
C ASN A 251 -3.19 -4.70 6.42
N ASN A 252 -3.97 -5.65 5.89
CA ASN A 252 -3.96 -7.03 6.37
C ASN A 252 -3.24 -8.02 5.46
N HIS A 253 -3.03 -7.69 4.19
CA HIS A 253 -2.49 -8.64 3.21
C HIS A 253 -1.33 -8.08 2.38
N ARG A 254 -1.26 -6.75 2.19
CA ARG A 254 -0.27 -6.18 1.31
C ARG A 254 1.14 -6.26 1.88
N LEU A 255 2.03 -6.99 1.20
CA LEU A 255 3.44 -7.04 1.55
C LEU A 255 4.13 -5.69 1.25
N LEU A 256 4.74 -5.08 2.28
CA LEU A 256 5.49 -3.83 2.18
C LEU A 256 6.98 -4.08 2.37
N GLU A 257 7.77 -3.71 1.36
CA GLU A 257 9.24 -3.87 1.40
C GLU A 257 9.86 -3.12 2.57
N SER A 258 9.38 -1.91 2.83
CA SER A 258 9.92 -1.01 3.87
C SER A 258 9.79 -1.52 5.30
N ILE A 259 8.94 -2.52 5.55
CA ILE A 259 8.76 -3.17 6.86
C ILE A 259 9.06 -4.69 6.80
N GLY A 260 9.90 -5.12 5.83
CA GLY A 260 10.37 -6.51 5.76
C GLY A 260 9.46 -7.45 4.98
N TYR A 261 8.66 -6.95 4.04
CA TYR A 261 7.71 -7.75 3.23
C TYR A 261 6.67 -8.50 4.06
N ILE A 262 6.15 -7.81 5.07
CA ILE A 262 4.99 -8.23 5.86
C ILE A 262 3.87 -7.20 5.72
N PRO A 263 2.62 -7.57 6.02
CA PRO A 263 1.52 -6.61 6.08
C PRO A 263 1.65 -5.63 7.26
N PRO A 264 1.11 -4.39 7.15
CA PRO A 264 1.08 -3.43 8.25
C PRO A 264 0.55 -3.98 9.56
N ALA A 265 -0.57 -4.69 9.54
CA ALA A 265 -1.17 -5.28 10.74
C ALA A 265 -0.25 -6.33 11.40
N GLU A 266 0.45 -7.14 10.61
CA GLU A 266 1.42 -8.12 11.12
C GLU A 266 2.62 -7.43 11.78
N ALA A 267 3.10 -6.32 11.24
CA ALA A 267 4.19 -5.54 11.84
C ALA A 267 3.82 -5.03 13.23
N GLU A 268 2.59 -4.55 13.43
CA GLU A 268 2.11 -4.10 14.74
C GLU A 268 1.95 -5.28 15.73
N VAL A 269 1.37 -6.38 15.28
CA VAL A 269 1.23 -7.59 16.12
C VAL A 269 2.60 -8.08 16.58
N ASN A 270 3.60 -8.08 15.70
CA ASN A 270 4.97 -8.48 16.05
C ASN A 270 5.58 -7.53 17.08
N TYR A 271 5.38 -6.22 16.94
CA TYR A 271 5.83 -5.24 17.92
C TYR A 271 5.25 -5.51 19.32
N TYR A 272 3.94 -5.61 19.44
CA TYR A 272 3.30 -5.84 20.73
C TYR A 272 3.67 -7.19 21.36
N ARG A 273 3.86 -8.23 20.54
CA ARG A 273 4.32 -9.54 21.01
C ARG A 273 5.74 -9.48 21.58
N GLN A 274 6.66 -8.76 20.94
CA GLN A 274 8.02 -8.57 21.42
C GLN A 274 8.04 -7.86 22.77
N HIS A 275 7.30 -6.76 22.92
CA HIS A 275 7.22 -6.01 24.17
C HIS A 275 6.54 -6.78 25.30
N ALA A 276 5.52 -7.59 25.02
CA ALA A 276 4.90 -8.46 26.01
C ALA A 276 5.91 -9.51 26.56
N ASN A 277 6.73 -10.09 25.67
CA ASN A 277 7.76 -11.06 26.04
C ASN A 277 8.87 -10.42 26.90
N GLU A 278 9.31 -9.20 26.55
CA GLU A 278 10.31 -8.46 27.32
C GLU A 278 9.81 -8.15 28.74
N ALA A 279 8.55 -7.70 28.87
CA ALA A 279 7.94 -7.44 30.19
C ALA A 279 7.87 -8.72 31.06
N THR A 280 7.62 -9.88 30.44
CA THR A 280 7.56 -11.17 31.17
C THR A 280 8.95 -11.68 31.59
N THR A 281 10.01 -11.27 30.87
CA THR A 281 11.41 -11.73 31.17
C THR A 281 12.05 -10.89 32.28
N VAL A 282 11.53 -9.70 32.58
CA VAL A 282 12.06 -8.77 33.60
C VAL A 282 11.34 -8.92 34.97
N ALA A 283 10.21 -9.62 34.99
CA ALA A 283 9.45 -9.96 36.20
C ALA A 283 9.86 -11.31 36.74
#